data_4eb09b395bebe1b2230f23cf83253baf
#
_entry.id   4eb09b395bebe1b2230f23cf83253baf
#
_cell.length_a   1.000
_cell.length_b   1.000
_cell.length_c   1.000
_cell.angle_alpha   90.00
_cell.angle_beta   90.00
_cell.angle_gamma   90.00
#
_symmetry.space_group_name_H-M   'P 1'
#
loop_
_entity.id
_entity.type
_entity.pdbx_description
1 polymer ?
#
loop_
_entity_poly.entity_id
_entity_poly.type
_entity_poly.pdbx_seq_one_letter_code
_entity_poly.pdbx_strand_id
1 'polypeptide(L)'
;MKKNLYKYLAGNDYPGRGIVLGKSPDGQKAFVAYWIMGRSANSRNRVFEPIDGGIRTVAADPAKLEDPHLIIYNAVLTLRETTVVTNGDQTDTIARFMNGNLFPGYSFEAALATRTYEDDAPNFTPRISGVVDMRRGGYKLSIVKSDEGNAESVQRQTFDYPQPVAGEGHFISTYVKNGAPIPSFTGEPLRVAIDTNDVDKFADKLWASLNEDNKVSLFVRSIELETGEYEDIILNKYTAVEG
;
A
#
# COMPACT_ATOMS: atom_id res chain seq x y z
N MET A 1 -20.14 9.83 1.04
CA MET A 1 -20.02 10.05 2.52
C MET A 1 -18.65 9.52 2.94
N LYS A 2 -17.87 10.28 3.75
CA LYS A 2 -16.61 9.80 4.33
C LYS A 2 -16.85 8.60 5.25
N LYS A 3 -16.04 7.55 5.13
CA LYS A 3 -16.07 6.42 6.05
C LYS A 3 -15.06 6.61 7.18
N ASN A 4 -15.38 6.12 8.36
CA ASN A 4 -14.40 5.96 9.42
C ASN A 4 -13.57 4.71 9.12
N LEU A 5 -12.30 4.92 8.74
CA LEU A 5 -11.38 3.85 8.33
C LEU A 5 -11.15 2.85 9.46
N TYR A 6 -10.94 3.34 10.68
CA TYR A 6 -10.65 2.49 11.83
C TYR A 6 -11.81 1.54 12.15
N LYS A 7 -13.06 2.07 12.11
CA LYS A 7 -14.25 1.24 12.28
C LYS A 7 -14.43 0.23 11.14
N TYR A 8 -14.09 0.62 9.90
CA TYR A 8 -14.14 -0.28 8.75
C TYR A 8 -13.17 -1.43 8.91
N LEU A 9 -11.90 -1.14 9.31
CA LEU A 9 -10.86 -2.15 9.51
C LEU A 9 -11.17 -3.07 10.69
N ALA A 10 -11.64 -2.52 11.82
CA ALA A 10 -12.04 -3.31 12.98
C ALA A 10 -13.22 -4.27 12.71
N GLY A 11 -14.05 -3.96 11.72
CA GLY A 11 -15.16 -4.81 11.26
C GLY A 11 -14.81 -5.72 10.08
N ASN A 12 -13.54 -5.76 9.65
CA ASN A 12 -13.09 -6.54 8.50
C ASN A 12 -11.85 -7.38 8.84
N ASP A 13 -12.05 -8.67 9.03
CA ASP A 13 -10.99 -9.58 9.47
C ASP A 13 -9.81 -9.66 8.49
N TYR A 14 -10.05 -9.48 7.19
CA TYR A 14 -9.02 -9.67 6.17
C TYR A 14 -9.22 -8.84 4.90
N PRO A 15 -8.96 -7.53 4.91
CA PRO A 15 -8.85 -6.74 3.68
C PRO A 15 -7.56 -7.03 2.89
N GLY A 16 -6.66 -7.87 3.42
CA GLY A 16 -5.36 -8.15 2.84
C GLY A 16 -4.37 -7.00 2.99
N ARG A 17 -3.64 -6.70 1.91
CA ARG A 17 -2.77 -5.50 1.88
C ARG A 17 -3.63 -4.28 1.66
N GLY A 18 -3.30 -3.17 2.29
CA GLY A 18 -4.04 -1.93 2.14
C GLY A 18 -3.13 -0.71 2.01
N ILE A 19 -3.54 0.24 1.18
CA ILE A 19 -2.89 1.53 1.00
C ILE A 19 -3.88 2.64 1.34
N VAL A 20 -3.43 3.61 2.14
CA VAL A 20 -4.13 4.87 2.38
C VAL A 20 -3.25 6.01 1.93
N LEU A 21 -3.78 6.88 1.08
CA LEU A 21 -3.16 8.15 0.73
C LEU A 21 -4.12 9.28 1.09
N GLY A 22 -3.60 10.34 1.70
CA GLY A 22 -4.46 11.44 2.12
C GLY A 22 -3.70 12.66 2.59
N LYS A 23 -4.47 13.66 3.04
CA LYS A 23 -3.96 14.94 3.52
C LYS A 23 -4.37 15.18 4.96
N SER A 24 -3.45 15.71 5.77
CA SER A 24 -3.69 16.05 7.17
C SER A 24 -4.84 17.07 7.33
N PRO A 25 -5.47 17.17 8.53
CA PRO A 25 -6.53 18.13 8.79
C PRO A 25 -6.14 19.60 8.57
N ASP A 26 -4.91 19.98 8.89
CA ASP A 26 -4.37 21.31 8.65
C ASP A 26 -3.96 21.56 7.19
N GLY A 27 -3.92 20.50 6.37
CA GLY A 27 -3.54 20.55 4.97
C GLY A 27 -2.06 20.72 4.70
N GLN A 28 -1.19 20.63 5.72
CA GLN A 28 0.25 20.85 5.60
C GLN A 28 1.02 19.58 5.27
N LYS A 29 0.46 18.40 5.59
CA LYS A 29 1.10 17.11 5.41
C LYS A 29 0.34 16.21 4.46
N ALA A 30 1.07 15.37 3.71
CA ALA A 30 0.50 14.18 3.08
C ALA A 30 0.81 12.96 3.94
N PHE A 31 -0.17 12.05 4.03
CA PHE A 31 0.00 10.75 4.70
C PHE A 31 0.00 9.61 3.70
N VAL A 32 0.94 8.69 3.87
CA VAL A 32 1.02 7.41 3.19
C VAL A 32 0.98 6.32 4.24
N ALA A 33 0.02 5.40 4.16
CA ALA A 33 0.03 4.21 4.99
C ALA A 33 -0.04 2.95 4.12
N TYR A 34 0.72 1.93 4.50
CA TYR A 34 0.72 0.64 3.86
C TYR A 34 0.84 -0.47 4.91
N TRP A 35 -0.01 -1.49 4.81
CA TRP A 35 0.08 -2.64 5.69
C TRP A 35 0.01 -3.97 4.98
N ILE A 36 0.55 -4.98 5.64
CA ILE A 36 0.45 -6.38 5.26
C ILE A 36 -0.38 -7.12 6.31
N MET A 37 -1.29 -7.96 5.82
CA MET A 37 -1.95 -9.00 6.59
C MET A 37 -1.67 -10.35 5.96
N GLY A 38 -1.64 -11.42 6.77
CA GLY A 38 -1.38 -12.78 6.33
C GLY A 38 -2.29 -13.80 7.03
N ARG A 39 -2.75 -14.82 6.30
CA ARG A 39 -3.55 -15.94 6.85
C ARG A 39 -2.73 -17.25 6.96
N SER A 40 -1.81 -17.47 6.03
CA SER A 40 -0.91 -18.65 6.04
C SER A 40 0.38 -18.36 6.78
N ALA A 41 1.10 -19.40 7.18
CA ALA A 41 2.43 -19.27 7.80
C ALA A 41 3.38 -18.47 6.89
N ASN A 42 3.45 -18.81 5.60
CA ASN A 42 4.29 -18.11 4.62
C ASN A 42 3.88 -16.62 4.48
N SER A 43 2.59 -16.31 4.37
CA SER A 43 2.12 -14.92 4.26
C SER A 43 2.36 -14.09 5.52
N ARG A 44 2.50 -14.72 6.69
CA ARG A 44 2.84 -14.06 7.97
C ARG A 44 4.35 -13.93 8.20
N ASN A 45 5.16 -14.69 7.47
CA ASN A 45 6.62 -14.71 7.62
C ASN A 45 7.27 -13.50 6.96
N ARG A 46 6.88 -12.28 7.36
CA ARG A 46 7.34 -11.02 6.79
C ARG A 46 7.49 -9.94 7.85
N VAL A 47 8.47 -9.06 7.64
CA VAL A 47 8.64 -7.79 8.34
C VAL A 47 9.00 -6.70 7.34
N PHE A 48 8.79 -5.44 7.72
CA PHE A 48 9.34 -4.30 7.01
C PHE A 48 10.71 -3.95 7.57
N GLU A 49 11.68 -3.77 6.68
CA GLU A 49 12.98 -3.18 6.97
C GLU A 49 13.12 -1.83 6.30
N PRO A 50 13.70 -0.82 6.99
CA PRO A 50 14.02 0.45 6.37
C PRO A 50 15.14 0.26 5.34
N ILE A 51 15.02 0.98 4.22
CA ILE A 51 16.06 1.15 3.20
C ILE A 51 16.19 2.65 2.90
N ASP A 52 17.20 3.03 2.13
CA ASP A 52 17.33 4.43 1.70
C ASP A 52 16.08 4.88 0.93
N GLY A 53 15.42 5.91 1.45
CA GLY A 53 14.22 6.49 0.87
C GLY A 53 12.94 5.65 0.99
N GLY A 54 12.92 4.54 1.75
CA GLY A 54 11.71 3.74 1.86
C GLY A 54 11.80 2.49 2.73
N ILE A 55 11.06 1.47 2.35
CA ILE A 55 11.05 0.17 3.02
C ILE A 55 11.03 -0.98 2.02
N ARG A 56 11.58 -2.12 2.44
CA ARG A 56 11.41 -3.41 1.77
C ARG A 56 10.73 -4.43 2.70
N THR A 57 10.14 -5.45 2.11
CA THR A 57 9.72 -6.63 2.85
C THR A 57 10.85 -7.65 2.88
N VAL A 58 11.05 -8.30 4.01
CA VAL A 58 11.96 -9.44 4.18
C VAL A 58 11.26 -10.56 4.94
N ALA A 59 11.81 -11.78 4.89
CA ALA A 59 11.32 -12.86 5.71
C ALA A 59 11.61 -12.59 7.19
N ALA A 60 10.63 -12.78 8.08
CA ALA A 60 10.85 -12.74 9.51
C ALA A 60 11.76 -13.89 9.97
N ASP A 61 11.57 -15.07 9.38
CA ASP A 61 12.40 -16.27 9.57
C ASP A 61 12.85 -16.79 8.20
N PRO A 62 14.11 -16.54 7.79
CA PRO A 62 14.62 -16.97 6.50
C PRO A 62 14.55 -18.49 6.27
N ALA A 63 14.62 -19.30 7.35
CA ALA A 63 14.54 -20.75 7.25
C ALA A 63 13.15 -21.26 6.85
N LYS A 64 12.12 -20.41 7.00
CA LYS A 64 10.71 -20.70 6.63
C LYS A 64 10.27 -19.99 5.36
N LEU A 65 11.21 -19.44 4.59
CA LEU A 65 10.89 -18.71 3.37
C LEU A 65 10.49 -19.69 2.26
N GLU A 66 9.22 -19.63 1.88
CA GLU A 66 8.67 -20.28 0.70
C GLU A 66 8.37 -19.20 -0.34
N ASP A 67 8.67 -19.43 -1.60
CA ASP A 67 8.38 -18.53 -2.72
C ASP A 67 8.78 -17.05 -2.49
N PRO A 68 10.10 -16.74 -2.55
CA PRO A 68 10.61 -15.37 -2.29
C PRO A 68 9.97 -14.29 -3.15
N HIS A 69 9.56 -14.61 -4.38
CA HIS A 69 9.02 -13.65 -5.34
C HIS A 69 7.71 -12.98 -4.87
N LEU A 70 6.92 -13.67 -4.07
CA LEU A 70 5.67 -13.14 -3.52
C LEU A 70 5.87 -12.40 -2.19
N ILE A 71 7.08 -12.51 -1.60
CA ILE A 71 7.35 -12.06 -0.23
C ILE A 71 8.34 -10.90 -0.19
N ILE A 72 9.43 -10.97 -0.96
CA ILE A 72 10.53 -10.02 -0.90
C ILE A 72 10.42 -9.00 -2.04
N TYR A 73 10.16 -7.74 -1.71
CA TYR A 73 10.07 -6.62 -2.66
C TYR A 73 10.25 -5.28 -1.94
N ASN A 74 10.63 -4.27 -2.69
CA ASN A 74 10.57 -2.88 -2.21
C ASN A 74 9.10 -2.45 -2.14
N ALA A 75 8.62 -2.15 -0.94
CA ALA A 75 7.21 -1.78 -0.75
C ALA A 75 6.99 -0.27 -0.90
N VAL A 76 7.96 0.53 -0.47
CA VAL A 76 7.95 1.99 -0.60
C VAL A 76 9.30 2.47 -1.10
N LEU A 77 9.28 3.37 -2.08
CA LEU A 77 10.48 4.07 -2.58
C LEU A 77 10.21 5.56 -2.74
N THR A 78 11.20 6.37 -2.40
CA THR A 78 11.23 7.79 -2.72
C THR A 78 12.05 8.01 -3.99
N LEU A 79 11.42 8.61 -5.00
CA LEU A 79 12.01 8.91 -6.29
C LEU A 79 11.94 10.43 -6.52
N ARG A 80 13.02 11.14 -6.27
CA ARG A 80 13.04 12.62 -6.29
C ARG A 80 11.97 13.17 -5.32
N GLU A 81 10.92 13.85 -5.83
CA GLU A 81 9.81 14.41 -5.07
C GLU A 81 8.54 13.53 -5.14
N THR A 82 8.69 12.24 -5.30
CA THR A 82 7.56 11.29 -5.40
C THR A 82 7.78 10.09 -4.48
N THR A 83 6.81 9.80 -3.63
CA THR A 83 6.74 8.53 -2.90
C THR A 83 5.90 7.53 -3.69
N VAL A 84 6.45 6.35 -3.94
CA VAL A 84 5.77 5.19 -4.54
C VAL A 84 5.52 4.17 -3.46
N VAL A 85 4.31 3.59 -3.41
CA VAL A 85 3.93 2.53 -2.47
C VAL A 85 3.16 1.44 -3.18
N THR A 86 3.52 0.17 -2.97
CA THR A 86 2.80 -0.97 -3.59
C THR A 86 2.85 -2.23 -2.71
N ASN A 87 2.06 -3.24 -3.09
CA ASN A 87 2.05 -4.54 -2.42
C ASN A 87 2.91 -5.62 -3.10
N GLY A 88 3.84 -5.23 -3.97
CA GLY A 88 4.67 -6.21 -4.69
C GLY A 88 5.80 -5.58 -5.51
N ASP A 89 6.46 -6.37 -6.33
CA ASP A 89 7.61 -6.00 -7.15
C ASP A 89 7.31 -4.95 -8.25
N GLN A 90 6.05 -4.60 -8.46
CA GLN A 90 5.70 -3.49 -9.36
C GLN A 90 6.23 -2.14 -8.88
N THR A 91 6.65 -1.99 -7.61
CA THR A 91 7.37 -0.81 -7.13
C THR A 91 8.58 -0.52 -7.99
N ASP A 92 9.42 -1.55 -8.23
CA ASP A 92 10.63 -1.40 -9.04
C ASP A 92 10.30 -1.15 -10.52
N THR A 93 9.18 -1.68 -11.01
CA THR A 93 8.71 -1.38 -12.35
C THR A 93 8.34 0.09 -12.49
N ILE A 94 7.53 0.62 -11.55
CA ILE A 94 7.17 2.04 -11.51
C ILE A 94 8.43 2.92 -11.39
N ALA A 95 9.36 2.56 -10.50
CA ALA A 95 10.61 3.28 -10.30
C ALA A 95 11.43 3.38 -11.59
N ARG A 96 11.58 2.28 -12.34
CA ARG A 96 12.28 2.28 -13.63
C ARG A 96 11.61 3.18 -14.66
N PHE A 97 10.28 3.14 -14.76
CA PHE A 97 9.54 4.00 -15.68
C PHE A 97 9.66 5.48 -15.30
N MET A 98 9.62 5.81 -14.02
CA MET A 98 9.76 7.19 -13.55
C MET A 98 11.19 7.75 -13.71
N ASN A 99 12.22 6.91 -13.57
CA ASN A 99 13.62 7.31 -13.74
C ASN A 99 14.06 7.38 -15.20
N GLY A 100 13.51 6.53 -16.07
CA GLY A 100 13.87 6.45 -17.49
C GLY A 100 13.15 7.42 -18.44
N ASN A 101 12.58 8.51 -17.99
CA ASN A 101 11.35 9.06 -18.50
C ASN A 101 11.39 10.07 -19.64
N LEU A 102 10.73 9.71 -20.75
CA LEU A 102 10.33 10.65 -21.82
C LEU A 102 8.99 11.38 -21.53
N PHE A 103 8.15 10.84 -20.62
CA PHE A 103 6.82 11.36 -20.31
C PHE A 103 6.50 11.24 -18.81
N PRO A 104 7.00 12.15 -17.95
CA PRO A 104 6.85 12.05 -16.48
C PRO A 104 5.40 11.90 -15.99
N GLY A 105 4.43 12.54 -16.62
CA GLY A 105 3.03 12.54 -16.18
C GLY A 105 2.27 11.22 -16.38
N TYR A 106 2.80 10.31 -17.21
CA TYR A 106 2.14 9.03 -17.58
C TYR A 106 2.93 7.78 -17.17
N SER A 107 4.03 7.95 -16.43
CA SER A 107 4.92 6.85 -16.10
C SER A 107 4.30 5.81 -15.20
N PHE A 108 3.42 6.23 -14.30
CA PHE A 108 2.74 5.35 -13.36
C PHE A 108 1.81 4.39 -14.10
N GLU A 109 0.93 4.91 -14.96
CA GLU A 109 0.00 4.13 -15.76
C GLU A 109 0.71 3.25 -16.78
N ALA A 110 1.75 3.79 -17.42
CA ALA A 110 2.55 3.05 -18.40
C ALA A 110 3.31 1.88 -17.76
N ALA A 111 3.86 2.07 -16.57
CA ALA A 111 4.48 0.99 -15.80
C ALA A 111 3.48 -0.12 -15.48
N LEU A 112 2.29 0.26 -14.98
CA LEU A 112 1.25 -0.70 -14.59
C LEU A 112 0.58 -1.38 -15.80
N ALA A 113 0.60 -0.76 -16.99
CA ALA A 113 0.15 -1.40 -18.23
C ALA A 113 0.99 -2.64 -18.58
N THR A 114 2.22 -2.74 -18.11
CA THR A 114 3.11 -3.90 -18.33
C THR A 114 2.92 -5.02 -17.29
N ARG A 115 2.05 -4.83 -16.29
CA ARG A 115 1.88 -5.76 -15.16
C ARG A 115 0.54 -6.48 -15.19
N THR A 116 0.52 -7.65 -14.56
CA THR A 116 -0.70 -8.41 -14.24
C THR A 116 -0.83 -8.53 -12.72
N TYR A 117 -1.88 -9.18 -12.24
CA TYR A 117 -2.04 -9.60 -10.84
C TYR A 117 -0.98 -10.65 -10.44
N GLU A 118 -0.95 -11.05 -9.16
CA GLU A 118 -0.04 -12.12 -8.68
C GLU A 118 -0.50 -13.49 -9.19
N ASP A 119 0.47 -14.35 -9.54
CA ASP A 119 0.21 -15.72 -10.01
C ASP A 119 0.05 -16.67 -8.83
N ASP A 120 -1.01 -16.44 -8.05
CA ASP A 120 -1.34 -17.19 -6.83
C ASP A 120 -2.75 -17.78 -6.89
N ALA A 121 -3.05 -18.56 -7.94
CA ALA A 121 -4.35 -19.21 -8.07
C ALA A 121 -4.77 -19.94 -6.78
N PRO A 122 -6.05 -19.91 -6.41
CA PRO A 122 -7.21 -19.33 -7.10
C PRO A 122 -7.49 -17.85 -6.75
N ASN A 123 -6.64 -17.20 -5.94
CA ASN A 123 -6.92 -15.85 -5.45
C ASN A 123 -6.60 -14.77 -6.50
N PHE A 124 -5.59 -15.00 -7.36
CA PHE A 124 -5.10 -14.01 -8.32
C PHE A 124 -4.98 -12.63 -7.65
N THR A 125 -4.16 -12.59 -6.57
CA THR A 125 -4.05 -11.44 -5.69
C THR A 125 -3.85 -10.14 -6.48
N PRO A 126 -4.71 -9.13 -6.30
CA PRO A 126 -4.57 -7.85 -6.96
C PRO A 126 -3.26 -7.15 -6.61
N ARG A 127 -2.67 -6.46 -7.58
CA ARG A 127 -1.61 -5.50 -7.33
C ARG A 127 -2.22 -4.14 -7.09
N ILE A 128 -2.04 -3.60 -5.89
CA ILE A 128 -2.43 -2.25 -5.53
C ILE A 128 -1.20 -1.36 -5.50
N SER A 129 -1.34 -0.14 -5.97
CA SER A 129 -0.23 0.80 -6.09
C SER A 129 -0.69 2.22 -5.79
N GLY A 130 0.20 3.03 -5.24
CA GLY A 130 -0.01 4.44 -5.02
C GLY A 130 1.24 5.25 -5.31
N VAL A 131 1.05 6.51 -5.74
CA VAL A 131 2.10 7.51 -5.87
C VAL A 131 1.61 8.82 -5.29
N VAL A 132 2.51 9.55 -4.59
CA VAL A 132 2.23 10.84 -3.96
C VAL A 132 3.28 11.85 -4.39
N ASP A 133 2.84 13.02 -4.86
CA ASP A 133 3.67 14.21 -5.04
C ASP A 133 3.98 14.80 -3.65
N MET A 134 5.25 14.80 -3.27
CA MET A 134 5.71 15.18 -1.92
C MET A 134 5.68 16.70 -1.68
N ARG A 135 5.45 17.50 -2.72
CA ARG A 135 5.40 18.98 -2.64
C ARG A 135 3.97 19.53 -2.75
N ARG A 136 3.11 18.83 -3.48
CA ARG A 136 1.73 19.26 -3.75
C ARG A 136 0.70 18.43 -3.01
N GLY A 137 1.09 17.20 -2.59
CA GLY A 137 0.22 16.26 -1.92
C GLY A 137 -0.82 15.60 -2.82
N GLY A 138 -0.79 15.87 -4.13
CA GLY A 138 -1.60 15.14 -5.11
C GLY A 138 -1.16 13.68 -5.20
N TYR A 139 -2.10 12.77 -5.41
CA TYR A 139 -1.79 11.34 -5.46
C TYR A 139 -2.65 10.57 -6.45
N LYS A 140 -2.14 9.41 -6.85
CA LYS A 140 -2.89 8.41 -7.61
C LYS A 140 -2.91 7.09 -6.88
N LEU A 141 -4.01 6.36 -7.01
CA LEU A 141 -4.16 4.96 -6.60
C LEU A 141 -4.47 4.10 -7.82
N SER A 142 -3.99 2.87 -7.83
CA SER A 142 -4.30 1.91 -8.91
C SER A 142 -4.48 0.51 -8.38
N ILE A 143 -5.28 -0.27 -9.13
CA ILE A 143 -5.43 -1.71 -8.96
C ILE A 143 -5.29 -2.41 -10.30
N VAL A 144 -4.51 -3.49 -10.32
CA VAL A 144 -4.40 -4.45 -11.42
C VAL A 144 -4.86 -5.79 -10.89
N LYS A 145 -5.92 -6.35 -11.44
CA LYS A 145 -6.55 -7.58 -10.94
C LYS A 145 -7.06 -8.46 -12.08
N SER A 146 -7.38 -9.72 -11.77
CA SER A 146 -8.15 -10.57 -12.67
C SER A 146 -9.57 -10.02 -12.82
N ASP A 147 -10.15 -10.18 -13.97
CA ASP A 147 -11.55 -9.84 -14.23
C ASP A 147 -12.44 -10.95 -13.69
N GLU A 148 -13.08 -10.72 -12.55
CA GLU A 148 -13.94 -11.68 -11.84
C GLU A 148 -13.29 -13.08 -11.59
N GLY A 149 -11.97 -13.12 -11.38
CA GLY A 149 -11.25 -14.38 -11.19
C GLY A 149 -10.89 -15.13 -12.47
N ASN A 150 -11.12 -14.52 -13.65
CA ASN A 150 -10.68 -15.08 -14.92
C ASN A 150 -9.17 -14.91 -15.11
N ALA A 151 -8.44 -16.05 -15.16
CA ALA A 151 -6.99 -16.07 -15.30
C ALA A 151 -6.46 -15.47 -16.62
N GLU A 152 -7.29 -15.36 -17.65
CA GLU A 152 -6.90 -14.86 -18.97
C GLU A 152 -7.23 -13.37 -19.16
N SER A 153 -7.97 -12.76 -18.21
CA SER A 153 -8.43 -11.39 -18.32
C SER A 153 -7.88 -10.49 -17.21
N VAL A 154 -7.25 -9.39 -17.60
CA VAL A 154 -6.64 -8.41 -16.69
C VAL A 154 -7.41 -7.10 -16.72
N GLN A 155 -7.92 -6.68 -15.57
CA GLN A 155 -8.55 -5.38 -15.38
C GLN A 155 -7.56 -4.41 -14.72
N ARG A 156 -7.48 -3.17 -15.23
CA ARG A 156 -6.64 -2.09 -14.68
C ARG A 156 -7.50 -0.86 -14.43
N GLN A 157 -7.38 -0.29 -13.24
CA GLN A 157 -8.05 0.95 -12.87
C GLN A 157 -7.05 1.88 -12.21
N THR A 158 -7.09 3.17 -12.55
CA THR A 158 -6.31 4.23 -11.91
C THR A 158 -7.24 5.36 -11.51
N PHE A 159 -7.04 5.87 -10.31
CA PHE A 159 -7.82 6.95 -9.69
C PHE A 159 -6.86 8.10 -9.38
N ASP A 160 -7.12 9.28 -9.94
CA ASP A 160 -6.27 10.46 -9.84
C ASP A 160 -6.92 11.52 -8.93
N TYR A 161 -6.20 11.93 -7.90
CA TYR A 161 -6.60 12.93 -6.92
C TYR A 161 -5.58 14.08 -6.90
N PRO A 162 -5.59 14.97 -7.91
CA PRO A 162 -4.58 16.01 -8.05
C PRO A 162 -4.67 17.10 -6.98
N GLN A 163 -5.84 17.27 -6.35
CA GLN A 163 -6.11 18.27 -5.33
C GLN A 163 -6.84 17.65 -4.14
N PRO A 164 -6.15 16.85 -3.29
CA PRO A 164 -6.78 16.20 -2.16
C PRO A 164 -7.26 17.21 -1.11
N VAL A 165 -8.40 16.90 -0.51
CA VAL A 165 -9.04 17.73 0.51
C VAL A 165 -8.37 17.51 1.87
N ALA A 166 -8.09 18.58 2.62
CA ALA A 166 -7.56 18.51 3.97
C ALA A 166 -8.47 17.68 4.90
N GLY A 167 -7.88 16.82 5.71
CA GLY A 167 -8.60 15.88 6.59
C GLY A 167 -9.27 14.72 5.88
N GLU A 168 -8.87 14.42 4.63
CA GLU A 168 -9.43 13.34 3.84
C GLU A 168 -8.35 12.53 3.13
N GLY A 169 -8.68 11.28 2.86
CA GLY A 169 -7.85 10.37 2.09
C GLY A 169 -8.69 9.33 1.35
N HIS A 170 -7.99 8.46 0.62
CA HIS A 170 -8.59 7.33 -0.08
C HIS A 170 -7.86 6.05 0.30
N PHE A 171 -8.65 5.02 0.54
CA PHE A 171 -8.19 3.68 0.91
C PHE A 171 -8.51 2.69 -0.18
N ILE A 172 -7.52 1.88 -0.56
CA ILE A 172 -7.65 0.73 -1.45
C ILE A 172 -7.03 -0.50 -0.78
N SER A 173 -7.59 -1.67 -1.03
CA SER A 173 -7.08 -2.95 -0.51
C SER A 173 -7.02 -4.02 -1.60
N THR A 174 -6.30 -5.10 -1.36
CA THR A 174 -6.28 -6.22 -2.30
C THR A 174 -7.62 -6.94 -2.30
N TYR A 175 -8.31 -7.01 -1.15
CA TYR A 175 -9.55 -7.78 -0.98
C TYR A 175 -10.66 -6.96 -0.34
N VAL A 176 -11.89 -7.35 -0.65
CA VAL A 176 -13.08 -6.75 0.01
C VAL A 176 -13.20 -7.24 1.45
N LYS A 177 -13.01 -8.55 1.65
CA LYS A 177 -13.16 -9.26 2.95
C LYS A 177 -12.52 -10.63 2.88
N ASN A 178 -12.52 -11.37 3.97
CA ASN A 178 -12.14 -12.77 4.03
C ASN A 178 -13.03 -13.65 3.14
N GLY A 179 -12.48 -14.75 2.62
CA GLY A 179 -13.19 -15.70 1.74
C GLY A 179 -12.33 -16.84 1.25
N ALA A 180 -12.92 -17.75 0.46
CA ALA A 180 -12.25 -18.85 -0.24
C ALA A 180 -13.00 -19.15 -1.56
N PRO A 181 -12.52 -18.70 -2.74
CA PRO A 181 -11.40 -17.77 -2.92
C PRO A 181 -11.67 -16.41 -2.28
N ILE A 182 -10.62 -15.63 -2.04
CA ILE A 182 -10.76 -14.32 -1.40
C ILE A 182 -11.28 -13.33 -2.45
N PRO A 183 -12.41 -12.62 -2.21
CA PRO A 183 -12.94 -11.69 -3.19
C PRO A 183 -12.05 -10.46 -3.35
N SER A 184 -11.57 -10.22 -4.57
CA SER A 184 -10.79 -9.04 -4.92
C SER A 184 -11.55 -7.75 -4.67
N PHE A 185 -10.81 -6.68 -4.32
CA PHE A 185 -11.38 -5.34 -4.20
C PHE A 185 -12.10 -4.92 -5.48
N THR A 186 -13.26 -4.26 -5.33
CA THR A 186 -14.09 -3.77 -6.44
C THR A 186 -14.57 -2.35 -6.17
N GLY A 187 -14.82 -1.61 -7.25
CA GLY A 187 -15.31 -0.24 -7.20
C GLY A 187 -14.19 0.78 -6.99
N GLU A 188 -14.55 1.95 -6.46
CA GLU A 188 -13.64 3.06 -6.22
C GLU A 188 -12.97 2.95 -4.84
N PRO A 189 -11.75 3.52 -4.66
CA PRO A 189 -11.12 3.65 -3.36
C PRO A 189 -12.05 4.33 -2.36
N LEU A 190 -12.12 3.79 -1.14
CA LEU A 190 -13.02 4.32 -0.12
C LEU A 190 -12.53 5.67 0.37
N ARG A 191 -13.35 6.72 0.24
CA ARG A 191 -13.07 8.03 0.84
C ARG A 191 -13.15 7.93 2.36
N VAL A 192 -12.04 8.26 3.05
CA VAL A 192 -11.86 8.11 4.48
C VAL A 192 -11.48 9.43 5.15
N ALA A 193 -11.73 9.54 6.45
CA ALA A 193 -11.25 10.67 7.24
C ALA A 193 -9.79 10.43 7.65
N ILE A 194 -8.96 11.49 7.53
CA ILE A 194 -7.68 11.64 8.22
C ILE A 194 -7.95 12.61 9.36
N ASP A 195 -7.91 12.16 10.60
CA ASP A 195 -8.42 12.87 11.78
C ASP A 195 -7.32 13.41 12.72
N THR A 196 -6.07 13.37 12.27
CA THR A 196 -4.91 13.82 13.04
C THR A 196 -3.82 14.38 12.15
N ASN A 197 -3.04 15.34 12.66
CA ASN A 197 -1.79 15.83 12.03
C ASN A 197 -0.55 15.06 12.52
N ASP A 198 -0.72 14.17 13.47
CA ASP A 198 0.33 13.46 14.21
C ASP A 198 0.48 12.05 13.61
N VAL A 199 1.67 11.74 13.13
CA VAL A 199 1.98 10.48 12.44
C VAL A 199 1.91 9.28 13.37
N ASP A 200 2.37 9.42 14.62
CA ASP A 200 2.34 8.34 15.62
C ASP A 200 0.89 7.97 15.94
N LYS A 201 0.05 8.97 16.21
CA LYS A 201 -1.38 8.74 16.47
C LYS A 201 -2.10 8.10 15.28
N PHE A 202 -1.71 8.46 14.06
CA PHE A 202 -2.29 7.85 12.86
C PHE A 202 -1.87 6.38 12.74
N ALA A 203 -0.57 6.09 12.95
CA ALA A 203 -0.03 4.74 12.93
C ALA A 203 -0.64 3.86 14.02
N ASP A 204 -0.70 4.34 15.27
CA ASP A 204 -1.27 3.60 16.41
C ASP A 204 -2.74 3.24 16.19
N LYS A 205 -3.55 4.20 15.73
CA LYS A 205 -4.97 3.96 15.43
C LYS A 205 -5.16 2.93 14.31
N LEU A 206 -4.36 3.01 13.24
CA LEU A 206 -4.39 2.02 12.16
C LEU A 206 -4.01 0.64 12.68
N TRP A 207 -2.88 0.54 13.37
CA TRP A 207 -2.38 -0.73 13.92
C TRP A 207 -3.36 -1.40 14.88
N ALA A 208 -3.98 -0.62 15.77
CA ALA A 208 -4.99 -1.11 16.69
C ALA A 208 -6.31 -1.54 16.00
N SER A 209 -6.57 -1.02 14.79
CA SER A 209 -7.78 -1.33 14.03
C SER A 209 -7.65 -2.56 13.13
N LEU A 210 -6.44 -3.01 12.84
CA LEU A 210 -6.20 -4.24 12.07
C LEU A 210 -6.50 -5.47 12.93
N ASN A 211 -7.10 -6.49 12.31
CA ASN A 211 -7.37 -7.76 12.99
C ASN A 211 -6.08 -8.35 13.59
N GLU A 212 -6.11 -8.65 14.88
CA GLU A 212 -4.94 -9.03 15.66
C GLU A 212 -4.26 -10.30 15.13
N ASP A 213 -5.05 -11.29 14.72
CA ASP A 213 -4.51 -12.58 14.25
C ASP A 213 -3.84 -12.47 12.88
N ASN A 214 -4.32 -11.56 12.06
CA ASN A 214 -3.92 -11.46 10.65
C ASN A 214 -2.94 -10.32 10.35
N LYS A 215 -2.83 -9.29 11.21
CA LYS A 215 -1.87 -8.19 10.98
C LYS A 215 -0.43 -8.68 11.03
N VAL A 216 0.41 -8.16 10.16
CA VAL A 216 1.82 -8.54 10.02
C VAL A 216 2.74 -7.34 10.20
N SER A 217 2.59 -6.33 9.34
CA SER A 217 3.39 -5.11 9.39
C SER A 217 2.58 -3.91 8.93
N LEU A 218 2.91 -2.73 9.47
CA LEU A 218 2.37 -1.43 9.09
C LEU A 218 3.53 -0.45 8.86
N PHE A 219 3.45 0.29 7.79
CA PHE A 219 4.26 1.46 7.50
C PHE A 219 3.38 2.69 7.40
N VAL A 220 3.81 3.79 8.00
CA VAL A 220 3.18 5.10 7.85
C VAL A 220 4.25 6.14 7.59
N ARG A 221 4.04 6.99 6.57
CA ARG A 221 4.87 8.16 6.26
C ARG A 221 4.04 9.42 6.37
N SER A 222 4.58 10.43 7.06
CA SER A 222 4.12 11.80 7.05
C SER A 222 5.09 12.64 6.22
N ILE A 223 4.59 13.41 5.26
CA ILE A 223 5.39 14.24 4.35
C ILE A 223 4.99 15.69 4.55
N GLU A 224 5.93 16.55 4.95
CA GLU A 224 5.75 18.00 5.01
C GLU A 224 5.70 18.57 3.58
N LEU A 225 4.57 19.11 3.16
CA LEU A 225 4.38 19.54 1.77
C LEU A 225 5.21 20.78 1.40
N GLU A 226 5.55 21.62 2.37
CA GLU A 226 6.38 22.81 2.14
C GLU A 226 7.83 22.42 1.82
N THR A 227 8.41 21.47 2.54
CA THR A 227 9.83 21.07 2.42
C THR A 227 10.04 19.79 1.62
N GLY A 228 9.06 18.89 1.59
CA GLY A 228 9.19 17.52 1.06
C GLY A 228 9.91 16.58 2.03
N GLU A 229 10.27 17.05 3.23
CA GLU A 229 10.80 16.19 4.29
C GLU A 229 9.76 15.21 4.79
N TYR A 230 10.19 14.05 5.27
CA TYR A 230 9.25 13.03 5.74
C TYR A 230 9.75 12.31 6.99
N GLU A 231 8.80 11.77 7.72
CA GLU A 231 8.99 10.93 8.89
C GLU A 231 8.29 9.59 8.67
N ASP A 232 8.96 8.50 9.02
CA ASP A 232 8.51 7.12 8.81
C ASP A 232 8.31 6.39 10.14
N ILE A 233 7.16 5.72 10.28
CA ILE A 233 6.84 4.79 11.37
C ILE A 233 6.71 3.39 10.80
N ILE A 234 7.40 2.42 11.40
CA ILE A 234 7.32 0.99 11.06
C ILE A 234 6.88 0.21 12.29
N LEU A 235 5.79 -0.52 12.18
CA LEU A 235 5.30 -1.44 13.19
C LEU A 235 5.28 -2.86 12.62
N ASN A 236 6.05 -3.76 13.24
CA ASN A 236 6.12 -5.18 12.88
C ASN A 236 5.58 -6.03 14.03
N LYS A 237 4.73 -7.00 13.72
CA LYS A 237 4.24 -7.99 14.71
C LYS A 237 5.33 -9.00 15.09
N TYR A 238 6.20 -9.30 14.13
CA TYR A 238 7.30 -10.26 14.29
C TYR A 238 8.64 -9.53 14.27
N THR A 239 9.65 -10.15 14.88
CA THR A 239 11.04 -9.69 14.81
C THR A 239 11.78 -10.54 13.77
N ALA A 240 12.60 -9.90 12.93
CA ALA A 240 13.47 -10.64 12.03
C ALA A 240 14.48 -11.46 12.84
N VAL A 241 14.64 -12.74 12.48
CA VAL A 241 15.68 -13.59 13.05
C VAL A 241 16.95 -13.34 12.22
N GLU A 242 18.04 -13.00 12.90
CA GLU A 242 19.35 -12.92 12.24
C GLU A 242 19.72 -14.33 11.75
N GLY A 243 19.99 -14.45 10.44
CA GLY A 243 20.38 -15.70 9.79
C GLY A 243 21.87 -15.98 9.86
#